data_40278864a4d269f5b1b8e85474f52611
#
_entry.id   40278864a4d269f5b1b8e85474f52611
#
_cell.length_a   1.000
_cell.length_b   1.000
_cell.length_c   1.000
_cell.angle_alpha   90.00
_cell.angle_beta   90.00
_cell.angle_gamma   90.00
#
_symmetry.space_group_name_H-M   'P 1'
#
loop_
_entity.id
_entity.type
_entity.pdbx_description
1 polymer ?
#
loop_
_entity_poly.entity_id
_entity_poly.type
_entity_poly.pdbx_seq_one_letter_code
_entity_poly.pdbx_strand_id
1 'polypeptide(L)'
;MVTRIPSLNGLKAFEAAARHMSFTKAAEELNVTQTAISHQIRRLEDELGIRLFLRLKDGLALTTEGHAYLPGIRSAFHELRYSTEMLLESTNNSALTISTLVSLASKWLLPRLASFQDAFPNIDVRVTASTDLVDFRKGGIDAAIRYGFGDWKGLRADWLMSDEIFPVCSPKLLLGPQALRTPVDLAHHKLLQVSGMTSNDWNMWLSAAGQPKKLAEGTRLTFDLAMMAVQAAIDGLGVCIGRSTYVDDDLKAGKLVAPFNLRLKSDLGFYLVTPLEIANSNKVVAFRTWLIDLVQGAGTVKP
;
A
#
# COMPACT_ATOMS: atom_id res chain seq x y z
N MET A 1 4.95 -21.34 26.56
CA MET A 1 5.50 -20.33 27.49
C MET A 1 4.85 -18.99 27.13
N VAL A 2 4.10 -18.37 28.04
CA VAL A 2 3.62 -17.00 27.83
C VAL A 2 4.83 -16.10 28.07
N THR A 3 5.41 -15.57 27.00
CA THR A 3 6.55 -14.64 27.08
C THR A 3 6.03 -13.34 27.68
N ARG A 4 6.43 -13.06 28.93
CA ARG A 4 6.02 -11.84 29.63
C ARG A 4 6.59 -10.62 28.89
N ILE A 5 5.72 -9.64 28.60
CA ILE A 5 6.17 -8.36 28.03
C ILE A 5 7.02 -7.64 29.07
N PRO A 6 8.27 -7.24 28.74
CA PRO A 6 9.12 -6.47 29.66
C PRO A 6 8.50 -5.11 30.01
N SER A 7 9.06 -4.46 31.03
CA SER A 7 8.59 -3.13 31.46
C SER A 7 8.54 -2.13 30.30
N LEU A 8 7.38 -1.53 30.04
CA LEU A 8 7.20 -0.50 28.99
C LEU A 8 8.15 0.69 29.18
N ASN A 9 8.46 1.08 30.43
CA ASN A 9 9.42 2.15 30.70
C ASN A 9 10.85 1.73 30.32
N GLY A 10 11.23 0.47 30.53
CA GLY A 10 12.50 -0.08 30.08
C GLY A 10 12.60 -0.11 28.56
N LEU A 11 11.55 -0.56 27.87
CA LEU A 11 11.48 -0.56 26.41
C LEU A 11 11.52 0.86 25.82
N LYS A 12 10.82 1.83 26.45
CA LYS A 12 10.84 3.24 26.04
C LYS A 12 12.23 3.86 26.21
N ALA A 13 12.90 3.57 27.34
CA ALA A 13 14.27 4.01 27.58
C ALA A 13 15.24 3.40 26.57
N PHE A 14 15.09 2.11 26.23
CA PHE A 14 15.89 1.42 25.23
C PHE A 14 15.72 2.05 23.84
N GLU A 15 14.48 2.26 23.39
CA GLU A 15 14.21 2.86 22.07
C GLU A 15 14.81 4.26 21.94
N ALA A 16 14.59 5.13 22.93
CA ALA A 16 15.11 6.49 22.92
C ALA A 16 16.65 6.49 22.96
N ALA A 17 17.27 5.69 23.83
CA ALA A 17 18.72 5.58 23.91
C ALA A 17 19.35 5.02 22.63
N ALA A 18 18.71 4.05 21.98
CA ALA A 18 19.15 3.49 20.71
C ALA A 18 19.04 4.47 19.56
N ARG A 19 18.02 5.31 19.54
CA ARG A 19 17.81 6.32 18.50
C ARG A 19 18.80 7.45 18.60
N HIS A 20 19.12 7.91 19.80
CA HIS A 20 20.10 8.98 20.06
C HIS A 20 21.54 8.49 20.20
N MET A 21 21.76 7.18 20.36
CA MET A 21 23.05 6.59 20.75
C MET A 21 23.67 7.30 21.97
N SER A 22 22.79 7.75 22.89
CA SER A 22 23.17 8.54 24.07
C SER A 22 22.12 8.43 25.17
N PHE A 23 22.56 8.07 26.37
CA PHE A 23 21.68 8.04 27.56
C PHE A 23 21.29 9.45 28.02
N THR A 24 22.16 10.44 27.81
CA THR A 24 21.87 11.83 28.17
C THR A 24 20.78 12.41 27.29
N LYS A 25 20.89 12.28 25.96
CA LYS A 25 19.86 12.76 25.02
C LYS A 25 18.52 12.01 25.18
N ALA A 26 18.57 10.72 25.47
CA ALA A 26 17.36 9.94 25.79
C ALA A 26 16.68 10.46 27.08
N ALA A 27 17.48 10.85 28.08
CA ALA A 27 16.98 11.40 29.33
C ALA A 27 16.30 12.76 29.11
N GLU A 28 16.91 13.63 28.33
CA GLU A 28 16.35 14.93 27.91
C GLU A 28 15.00 14.74 27.21
N GLU A 29 14.95 13.88 26.22
CA GLU A 29 13.71 13.59 25.47
C GLU A 29 12.59 13.05 26.36
N LEU A 30 12.93 12.13 27.28
CA LEU A 30 11.95 11.48 28.14
C LEU A 30 11.64 12.27 29.41
N ASN A 31 12.23 13.46 29.57
CA ASN A 31 12.10 14.33 30.76
C ASN A 31 12.41 13.61 32.09
N VAL A 32 13.51 12.83 32.10
CA VAL A 32 14.02 12.11 33.26
C VAL A 32 15.52 12.32 33.43
N THR A 33 16.10 11.82 34.52
CA THR A 33 17.55 11.88 34.71
C THR A 33 18.28 10.77 33.91
N GLN A 34 19.54 11.03 33.49
CA GLN A 34 20.37 10.02 32.86
C GLN A 34 20.53 8.75 33.73
N THR A 35 20.58 8.92 35.03
CA THR A 35 20.64 7.80 36.00
C THR A 35 19.38 6.94 35.89
N ALA A 36 18.20 7.55 35.75
CA ALA A 36 16.95 6.83 35.58
C ALA A 36 16.96 6.01 34.27
N ILE A 37 17.40 6.59 33.16
CA ILE A 37 17.56 5.85 31.89
C ILE A 37 18.51 4.66 32.06
N SER A 38 19.69 4.89 32.63
CA SER A 38 20.68 3.83 32.86
C SER A 38 20.12 2.68 33.74
N HIS A 39 19.32 3.04 34.75
CA HIS A 39 18.67 2.06 35.63
C HIS A 39 17.58 1.27 34.92
N GLN A 40 16.71 1.96 34.11
CA GLN A 40 15.65 1.31 33.34
C GLN A 40 16.22 0.33 32.30
N ILE A 41 17.29 0.72 31.61
CA ILE A 41 17.95 -0.13 30.63
C ILE A 41 18.61 -1.34 31.30
N ARG A 42 19.31 -1.12 32.41
CA ARG A 42 19.93 -2.25 33.18
C ARG A 42 18.86 -3.23 33.61
N ARG A 43 17.75 -2.75 34.17
CA ARG A 43 16.65 -3.61 34.62
C ARG A 43 16.05 -4.39 33.45
N LEU A 44 15.90 -3.77 32.25
CA LEU A 44 15.44 -4.42 31.03
C LEU A 44 16.42 -5.53 30.61
N GLU A 45 17.73 -5.23 30.59
CA GLU A 45 18.78 -6.20 30.26
C GLU A 45 18.80 -7.39 31.26
N ASP A 46 18.64 -7.12 32.56
CA ASP A 46 18.57 -8.13 33.59
C ASP A 46 17.31 -9.02 33.47
N GLU A 47 16.14 -8.40 33.10
CA GLU A 47 14.89 -9.13 32.87
C GLU A 47 14.98 -10.04 31.65
N LEU A 48 15.68 -9.58 30.58
CA LEU A 48 15.90 -10.35 29.36
C LEU A 48 17.04 -11.33 29.45
N GLY A 49 17.97 -11.15 30.41
CA GLY A 49 19.22 -11.91 30.53
C GLY A 49 20.20 -11.59 29.38
N ILE A 50 20.04 -10.49 28.69
CA ILE A 50 20.77 -10.14 27.46
C ILE A 50 21.20 -8.66 27.54
N ARG A 51 22.46 -8.37 27.20
CA ARG A 51 22.93 -6.99 27.03
C ARG A 51 22.47 -6.43 25.67
N LEU A 52 21.90 -5.23 25.69
CA LEU A 52 21.42 -4.52 24.50
C LEU A 52 22.38 -3.39 24.08
N PHE A 53 23.19 -2.89 25.03
CA PHE A 53 24.17 -1.85 24.77
C PHE A 53 25.60 -2.25 25.18
N LEU A 54 26.56 -1.74 24.42
CA LEU A 54 27.98 -1.72 24.70
C LEU A 54 28.39 -0.28 25.06
N ARG A 55 29.11 -0.13 26.18
CA ARG A 55 29.76 1.14 26.54
C ARG A 55 31.16 1.15 25.95
N LEU A 56 31.40 2.00 24.99
CA LEU A 56 32.69 2.22 24.36
C LEU A 56 33.37 3.42 25.00
N LYS A 57 34.70 3.58 24.78
CA LYS A 57 35.45 4.76 25.23
C LYS A 57 34.89 6.06 24.64
N ASP A 58 34.38 5.98 23.40
CA ASP A 58 33.90 7.13 22.62
C ASP A 58 32.37 7.20 22.52
N GLY A 59 31.61 6.46 23.38
CA GLY A 59 30.16 6.54 23.36
C GLY A 59 29.41 5.26 23.64
N LEU A 60 28.21 5.17 23.12
CA LEU A 60 27.27 4.07 23.28
C LEU A 60 27.08 3.36 21.93
N ALA A 61 27.06 2.03 21.93
CA ALA A 61 26.74 1.22 20.75
C ALA A 61 25.71 0.15 21.12
N LEU A 62 24.94 -0.32 20.13
CA LEU A 62 24.09 -1.50 20.31
C LEU A 62 24.90 -2.78 20.19
N THR A 63 24.51 -3.81 20.93
CA THR A 63 24.95 -5.19 20.69
C THR A 63 24.27 -5.74 19.42
N THR A 64 24.68 -6.93 18.96
CA THR A 64 23.99 -7.65 17.88
C THR A 64 22.51 -7.90 18.24
N GLU A 65 22.26 -8.29 19.47
CA GLU A 65 20.93 -8.55 20.03
C GLU A 65 20.11 -7.24 20.11
N GLY A 66 20.74 -6.13 20.53
CA GLY A 66 20.13 -4.81 20.54
C GLY A 66 19.70 -4.35 19.15
N HIS A 67 20.55 -4.58 18.13
CA HIS A 67 20.22 -4.32 16.73
C HIS A 67 19.05 -5.17 16.24
N ALA A 68 19.01 -6.46 16.60
CA ALA A 68 17.92 -7.36 16.21
C ALA A 68 16.60 -7.02 16.91
N TYR A 69 16.65 -6.53 18.16
CA TYR A 69 15.46 -6.24 18.97
C TYR A 69 14.82 -4.89 18.63
N LEU A 70 15.61 -3.89 18.25
CA LEU A 70 15.18 -2.49 18.04
C LEU A 70 14.05 -2.32 17.01
N PRO A 71 14.05 -2.98 15.83
CA PRO A 71 12.99 -2.80 14.84
C PRO A 71 11.61 -3.19 15.36
N GLY A 72 11.51 -4.33 16.08
CA GLY A 72 10.26 -4.78 16.69
C GLY A 72 9.74 -3.80 17.74
N ILE A 73 10.63 -3.25 18.58
CA ILE A 73 10.23 -2.26 19.60
C ILE A 73 9.79 -0.95 18.98
N ARG A 74 10.47 -0.47 17.93
CA ARG A 74 10.05 0.73 17.17
C ARG A 74 8.67 0.55 16.56
N SER A 75 8.42 -0.60 15.93
CA SER A 75 7.11 -0.91 15.35
C SER A 75 6.01 -0.92 16.42
N ALA A 76 6.25 -1.56 17.57
CA ALA A 76 5.30 -1.62 18.68
C ALA A 76 4.96 -0.21 19.23
N PHE A 77 5.96 0.66 19.43
CA PHE A 77 5.71 2.04 19.88
C PHE A 77 5.05 2.91 18.82
N HIS A 78 5.33 2.65 17.54
CA HIS A 78 4.61 3.31 16.46
C HIS A 78 3.12 2.97 16.51
N GLU A 79 2.78 1.70 16.67
CA GLU A 79 1.39 1.22 16.77
C GLU A 79 0.67 1.82 17.99
N LEU A 80 1.36 1.88 19.15
CA LEU A 80 0.78 2.51 20.35
C LEU A 80 0.51 4.00 20.15
N ARG A 81 1.44 4.74 19.55
CA ARG A 81 1.23 6.16 19.23
C ARG A 81 0.07 6.33 18.26
N TYR A 82 0.08 5.58 17.17
CA TYR A 82 -0.97 5.61 16.16
C TYR A 82 -2.37 5.35 16.78
N SER A 83 -2.49 4.31 17.61
CA SER A 83 -3.75 3.98 18.28
C SER A 83 -4.22 5.10 19.24
N THR A 84 -3.26 5.76 19.91
CA THR A 84 -3.57 6.89 20.81
C THR A 84 -4.00 8.12 20.02
N GLU A 85 -3.30 8.46 18.95
CA GLU A 85 -3.66 9.55 18.03
C GLU A 85 -5.05 9.32 17.44
N MET A 86 -5.33 8.12 16.98
CA MET A 86 -6.65 7.74 16.46
C MET A 86 -7.76 7.89 17.50
N LEU A 87 -7.49 7.53 18.76
CA LEU A 87 -8.47 7.70 19.86
C LEU A 87 -8.73 9.18 20.13
N LEU A 88 -7.69 10.00 20.21
CA LEU A 88 -7.81 11.44 20.45
C LEU A 88 -8.50 12.17 19.28
N GLU A 89 -8.25 11.71 18.06
CA GLU A 89 -8.87 12.26 16.85
C GLU A 89 -10.30 11.77 16.64
N SER A 90 -10.67 10.60 17.15
CA SER A 90 -12.07 10.10 17.12
C SER A 90 -13.04 10.98 17.90
N THR A 91 -12.55 11.83 18.79
CA THR A 91 -13.37 12.90 19.42
C THR A 91 -13.73 14.01 18.45
N ASN A 92 -13.00 14.19 17.34
CA ASN A 92 -13.36 15.05 16.20
C ASN A 92 -13.93 14.16 15.07
N ASN A 93 -15.23 13.92 15.08
CA ASN A 93 -15.98 12.98 14.25
C ASN A 93 -16.02 13.31 12.74
N SER A 94 -15.14 14.20 12.24
CA SER A 94 -15.14 14.70 10.86
C SER A 94 -14.19 13.96 9.91
N ALA A 95 -13.14 13.30 10.41
CA ALA A 95 -12.17 12.66 9.54
C ALA A 95 -12.66 11.29 9.04
N LEU A 96 -12.56 11.09 7.72
CA LEU A 96 -12.82 9.81 7.04
C LEU A 96 -11.48 9.19 6.62
N THR A 97 -11.13 8.08 7.25
CA THR A 97 -9.89 7.35 6.92
C THR A 97 -10.17 6.19 5.98
N ILE A 98 -9.57 6.26 4.78
CA ILE A 98 -9.75 5.27 3.72
C ILE A 98 -8.44 4.53 3.51
N SER A 99 -8.49 3.20 3.53
CA SER A 99 -7.37 2.36 3.11
C SER A 99 -7.57 1.86 1.68
N THR A 100 -6.52 1.85 0.88
CA THR A 100 -6.60 1.35 -0.49
C THR A 100 -5.27 0.76 -0.97
N LEU A 101 -5.27 0.10 -2.12
CA LEU A 101 -4.05 -0.36 -2.78
C LEU A 101 -3.25 0.85 -3.28
N VAL A 102 -1.92 0.78 -3.16
CA VAL A 102 -1.02 1.90 -3.53
C VAL A 102 -1.24 2.36 -4.97
N SER A 103 -1.32 1.41 -5.92
CA SER A 103 -1.53 1.73 -7.33
C SER A 103 -2.92 2.31 -7.60
N LEU A 104 -3.96 1.84 -6.89
CA LEU A 104 -5.31 2.37 -7.00
C LEU A 104 -5.40 3.80 -6.44
N ALA A 105 -4.77 4.03 -5.28
CA ALA A 105 -4.68 5.39 -4.72
C ALA A 105 -4.12 6.36 -5.75
N SER A 106 -2.92 6.07 -6.25
CA SER A 106 -2.19 6.98 -7.14
C SER A 106 -2.85 7.19 -8.51
N LYS A 107 -3.31 6.09 -9.13
CA LYS A 107 -3.76 6.13 -10.53
C LYS A 107 -5.25 6.41 -10.70
N TRP A 108 -6.06 6.12 -9.68
CA TRP A 108 -7.50 6.23 -9.82
C TRP A 108 -8.16 7.13 -8.77
N LEU A 109 -7.88 6.93 -7.47
CA LEU A 109 -8.60 7.64 -6.41
C LEU A 109 -8.16 9.11 -6.30
N LEU A 110 -6.86 9.37 -6.15
CA LEU A 110 -6.34 10.72 -5.91
C LEU A 110 -6.72 11.73 -7.01
N PRO A 111 -6.68 11.40 -8.33
CA PRO A 111 -7.09 12.34 -9.36
C PRO A 111 -8.57 12.77 -9.26
N ARG A 112 -9.39 11.98 -8.57
CA ARG A 112 -10.84 12.19 -8.43
C ARG A 112 -11.24 12.77 -7.08
N LEU A 113 -10.35 12.75 -6.09
CA LEU A 113 -10.67 13.08 -4.71
C LEU A 113 -11.04 14.56 -4.50
N ALA A 114 -10.58 15.45 -5.38
CA ALA A 114 -10.95 16.87 -5.35
C ALA A 114 -12.47 17.05 -5.45
N SER A 115 -13.14 16.28 -6.32
CA SER A 115 -14.61 16.36 -6.49
C SER A 115 -15.37 15.88 -5.24
N PHE A 116 -14.78 14.98 -4.45
CA PHE A 116 -15.33 14.60 -3.15
C PHE A 116 -15.23 15.76 -2.15
N GLN A 117 -14.07 16.40 -2.07
CA GLN A 117 -13.86 17.53 -1.16
C GLN A 117 -14.76 18.72 -1.49
N ASP A 118 -14.98 18.98 -2.80
CA ASP A 118 -15.91 20.03 -3.25
C ASP A 118 -17.36 19.72 -2.84
N ALA A 119 -17.78 18.46 -2.93
CA ALA A 119 -19.13 18.03 -2.56
C ALA A 119 -19.33 17.93 -1.04
N PHE A 120 -18.28 17.61 -0.28
CA PHE A 120 -18.32 17.38 1.17
C PHE A 120 -17.20 18.12 1.91
N PRO A 121 -17.19 19.47 1.92
CA PRO A 121 -16.09 20.29 2.46
C PRO A 121 -15.85 20.12 3.96
N ASN A 122 -16.83 19.58 4.70
CA ASN A 122 -16.73 19.35 6.13
C ASN A 122 -16.19 17.97 6.51
N ILE A 123 -15.82 17.14 5.53
CA ILE A 123 -15.26 15.81 5.76
C ILE A 123 -13.77 15.84 5.42
N ASP A 124 -12.93 15.78 6.44
CA ASP A 124 -11.49 15.59 6.26
C ASP A 124 -11.21 14.17 5.75
N VAL A 125 -10.45 14.04 4.68
CA VAL A 125 -10.12 12.71 4.10
C VAL A 125 -8.67 12.37 4.37
N ARG A 126 -8.46 11.17 4.93
CA ARG A 126 -7.14 10.55 5.10
C ARG A 126 -7.08 9.30 4.22
N VAL A 127 -6.10 9.26 3.34
CA VAL A 127 -5.87 8.09 2.48
C VAL A 127 -4.60 7.38 2.94
N THR A 128 -4.77 6.13 3.37
CA THR A 128 -3.65 5.23 3.65
C THR A 128 -3.53 4.21 2.53
N ALA A 129 -2.34 4.03 1.99
CA ALA A 129 -2.10 3.11 0.89
C ALA A 129 -1.18 1.97 1.33
N SER A 130 -1.67 0.72 1.23
CA SER A 130 -0.92 -0.49 1.58
C SER A 130 -1.38 -1.67 0.74
N THR A 131 -0.48 -2.61 0.49
CA THR A 131 -0.79 -3.93 -0.10
C THR A 131 -1.31 -4.92 0.94
N ASP A 132 -1.14 -4.63 2.23
CA ASP A 132 -1.56 -5.51 3.32
C ASP A 132 -3.09 -5.56 3.45
N LEU A 133 -3.58 -6.68 3.95
CA LEU A 133 -4.99 -6.82 4.31
C LEU A 133 -5.31 -5.91 5.49
N VAL A 134 -6.40 -5.14 5.36
CA VAL A 134 -6.88 -4.28 6.45
C VAL A 134 -7.50 -5.13 7.54
N ASP A 135 -7.01 -4.96 8.76
CA ASP A 135 -7.68 -5.44 9.97
C ASP A 135 -8.45 -4.27 10.61
N PHE A 136 -9.73 -4.16 10.28
CA PHE A 136 -10.60 -3.10 10.83
C PHE A 136 -10.74 -3.15 12.36
N ARG A 137 -10.47 -4.31 12.99
CA ARG A 137 -10.53 -4.46 14.45
C ARG A 137 -9.44 -3.67 15.18
N LYS A 138 -8.35 -3.37 14.49
CA LYS A 138 -7.30 -2.49 15.04
C LYS A 138 -7.71 -1.03 15.11
N GLY A 139 -8.86 -0.68 14.51
CA GLY A 139 -9.38 0.68 14.48
C GLY A 139 -8.63 1.59 13.48
N GLY A 140 -9.13 2.83 13.38
CA GLY A 140 -8.46 3.88 12.60
C GLY A 140 -8.72 3.88 11.10
N ILE A 141 -9.41 2.88 10.55
CA ILE A 141 -9.82 2.83 9.15
C ILE A 141 -11.34 2.72 9.09
N ASP A 142 -11.99 3.67 8.44
CA ASP A 142 -13.45 3.68 8.29
C ASP A 142 -13.93 2.85 7.10
N ALA A 143 -13.18 2.88 6.01
CA ALA A 143 -13.50 2.15 4.79
C ALA A 143 -12.23 1.72 4.06
N ALA A 144 -12.33 0.69 3.23
CA ALA A 144 -11.23 0.26 2.38
C ALA A 144 -11.72 0.00 0.95
N ILE A 145 -10.92 0.38 -0.06
CA ILE A 145 -11.16 -0.07 -1.43
C ILE A 145 -10.25 -1.27 -1.68
N ARG A 146 -10.85 -2.41 -1.99
CA ARG A 146 -10.13 -3.69 -2.13
C ARG A 146 -10.50 -4.38 -3.44
N TYR A 147 -9.54 -5.17 -3.93
CA TYR A 147 -9.67 -5.99 -5.12
C TYR A 147 -9.89 -7.44 -4.71
N GLY A 148 -10.96 -8.07 -5.20
CA GLY A 148 -11.31 -9.43 -4.81
C GLY A 148 -12.68 -9.87 -5.34
N PHE A 149 -13.22 -10.97 -4.77
CA PHE A 149 -14.51 -11.56 -5.13
C PHE A 149 -15.72 -10.91 -4.45
N GLY A 150 -15.53 -10.06 -3.44
CA GLY A 150 -16.62 -9.42 -2.70
C GLY A 150 -17.09 -10.17 -1.46
N ASP A 151 -16.40 -11.22 -1.03
CA ASP A 151 -16.81 -12.16 0.03
C ASP A 151 -16.10 -11.91 1.38
N TRP A 152 -15.96 -10.67 1.79
CA TRP A 152 -15.36 -10.33 3.09
C TRP A 152 -16.36 -10.57 4.23
N LYS A 153 -16.15 -11.67 4.98
CA LYS A 153 -17.03 -12.06 6.11
C LYS A 153 -17.07 -10.98 7.19
N GLY A 154 -18.30 -10.65 7.64
CA GLY A 154 -18.51 -9.66 8.70
C GLY A 154 -18.34 -8.20 8.27
N LEU A 155 -18.16 -7.95 6.98
CA LEU A 155 -18.02 -6.62 6.41
C LEU A 155 -19.10 -6.38 5.36
N ARG A 156 -19.48 -5.14 5.16
CA ARG A 156 -20.25 -4.71 3.99
C ARG A 156 -19.31 -4.52 2.82
N ALA A 157 -19.64 -5.10 1.68
CA ALA A 157 -18.88 -4.96 0.44
C ALA A 157 -19.80 -4.41 -0.66
N ASP A 158 -19.57 -3.17 -1.04
CA ASP A 158 -20.29 -2.53 -2.14
C ASP A 158 -19.40 -2.61 -3.39
N TRP A 159 -19.92 -3.27 -4.45
CA TRP A 159 -19.21 -3.37 -5.73
C TRP A 159 -19.04 -1.98 -6.37
N LEU A 160 -17.84 -1.70 -6.86
CA LEU A 160 -17.51 -0.46 -7.54
C LEU A 160 -17.35 -0.67 -9.04
N MET A 161 -16.37 -1.47 -9.45
CA MET A 161 -16.01 -1.63 -10.86
C MET A 161 -15.33 -2.96 -11.14
N SER A 162 -15.51 -3.44 -12.38
CA SER A 162 -14.74 -4.54 -12.97
C SER A 162 -13.35 -4.07 -13.39
N ASP A 163 -12.52 -5.02 -13.77
CA ASP A 163 -11.17 -4.76 -14.23
C ASP A 163 -10.87 -5.61 -15.47
N GLU A 164 -10.11 -5.05 -16.40
CA GLU A 164 -9.62 -5.75 -17.59
C GLU A 164 -8.09 -5.66 -17.62
N ILE A 165 -7.44 -6.71 -18.10
CA ILE A 165 -6.00 -6.74 -18.28
C ILE A 165 -5.65 -6.84 -19.76
N PHE A 166 -4.70 -6.03 -20.21
CA PHE A 166 -4.20 -5.99 -21.57
C PHE A 166 -2.83 -5.30 -21.65
N PRO A 167 -1.99 -5.61 -22.65
CA PRO A 167 -0.72 -4.94 -22.83
C PRO A 167 -0.89 -3.45 -23.12
N VAL A 168 -0.04 -2.63 -22.50
CA VAL A 168 0.08 -1.19 -22.77
C VAL A 168 1.54 -0.79 -22.87
N CYS A 169 1.81 0.23 -23.69
CA CYS A 169 3.15 0.76 -23.89
C CYS A 169 3.10 2.24 -24.30
N SER A 170 4.28 2.87 -24.29
CA SER A 170 4.43 4.20 -24.91
C SER A 170 4.12 4.14 -26.42
N PRO A 171 3.44 5.16 -26.99
CA PRO A 171 3.25 5.28 -28.44
C PRO A 171 4.55 5.15 -29.25
N LYS A 172 5.69 5.48 -28.66
CA LYS A 172 7.01 5.38 -29.29
C LYS A 172 7.36 3.95 -29.72
N LEU A 173 6.85 2.93 -29.03
CA LEU A 173 7.12 1.52 -29.35
C LEU A 173 6.32 1.01 -30.58
N LEU A 174 5.39 1.79 -31.10
CA LEU A 174 4.67 1.51 -32.34
C LEU A 174 5.42 2.01 -33.59
N LEU A 175 6.59 2.64 -33.40
CA LEU A 175 7.36 3.27 -34.45
C LEU A 175 8.70 2.55 -34.65
N GLY A 176 9.27 2.67 -35.85
CA GLY A 176 10.60 2.17 -36.16
C GLY A 176 10.65 0.70 -36.62
N PRO A 177 11.87 0.15 -36.75
CA PRO A 177 12.08 -1.19 -37.33
C PRO A 177 11.57 -2.35 -36.47
N GLN A 178 11.47 -2.14 -35.16
CA GLN A 178 10.95 -3.11 -34.19
C GLN A 178 9.58 -2.67 -33.65
N ALA A 179 8.77 -2.04 -34.49
CA ALA A 179 7.44 -1.57 -34.09
C ALA A 179 6.56 -2.73 -33.59
N LEU A 180 5.91 -2.51 -32.46
CA LEU A 180 5.01 -3.48 -31.82
C LEU A 180 3.66 -3.48 -32.55
N ARG A 181 3.46 -4.40 -33.49
CA ARG A 181 2.26 -4.50 -34.34
C ARG A 181 1.42 -5.74 -34.05
N THR A 182 2.07 -6.83 -33.70
CA THR A 182 1.46 -8.12 -33.41
C THR A 182 1.99 -8.69 -32.09
N PRO A 183 1.27 -9.61 -31.45
CA PRO A 183 1.75 -10.21 -30.19
C PRO A 183 3.12 -10.90 -30.28
N VAL A 184 3.53 -11.37 -31.47
CA VAL A 184 4.85 -11.99 -31.67
C VAL A 184 5.97 -10.97 -31.52
N ASP A 185 5.74 -9.71 -31.85
CA ASP A 185 6.73 -8.62 -31.75
C ASP A 185 7.15 -8.34 -30.30
N LEU A 186 6.36 -8.80 -29.31
CA LEU A 186 6.73 -8.75 -27.90
C LEU A 186 8.09 -9.38 -27.61
N ALA A 187 8.55 -10.35 -28.45
CA ALA A 187 9.87 -10.95 -28.34
C ALA A 187 11.03 -9.94 -28.48
N HIS A 188 10.79 -8.80 -29.12
CA HIS A 188 11.80 -7.76 -29.36
C HIS A 188 11.73 -6.63 -28.29
N HIS A 189 10.82 -6.71 -27.33
CA HIS A 189 10.61 -5.70 -26.32
C HIS A 189 10.82 -6.23 -24.92
N LYS A 190 11.21 -5.34 -24.00
CA LYS A 190 11.26 -5.67 -22.57
C LYS A 190 9.85 -5.82 -22.03
N LEU A 191 9.58 -6.93 -21.36
CA LEU A 191 8.31 -7.12 -20.65
C LEU A 191 8.47 -6.68 -19.21
N LEU A 192 7.64 -5.72 -18.82
CA LEU A 192 7.59 -5.16 -17.48
C LEU A 192 6.63 -6.00 -16.65
N GLN A 193 7.14 -6.61 -15.59
CA GLN A 193 6.38 -7.51 -14.72
C GLN A 193 6.05 -6.86 -13.39
N VAL A 194 4.95 -7.28 -12.80
CA VAL A 194 4.58 -6.96 -11.42
C VAL A 194 4.63 -8.24 -10.61
N SER A 195 5.27 -8.19 -9.45
CA SER A 195 5.32 -9.31 -8.49
C SER A 195 4.02 -9.44 -7.70
N GLY A 196 3.86 -10.53 -6.94
CA GLY A 196 2.70 -10.74 -6.08
C GLY A 196 1.46 -11.26 -6.81
N MET A 197 0.27 -10.78 -6.44
CA MET A 197 -1.03 -11.29 -6.91
C MET A 197 -1.19 -11.25 -8.44
N THR A 198 -0.55 -10.29 -9.10
CA THR A 198 -0.65 -10.06 -10.56
C THR A 198 0.52 -10.64 -11.34
N SER A 199 1.38 -11.43 -10.70
CA SER A 199 2.59 -12.01 -11.32
C SER A 199 2.30 -12.94 -12.51
N ASN A 200 1.07 -13.47 -12.61
CA ASN A 200 0.65 -14.37 -13.69
C ASN A 200 -0.07 -13.66 -14.85
N ASP A 201 -0.28 -12.35 -14.80
CA ASP A 201 -1.08 -11.62 -15.79
C ASP A 201 -0.49 -11.76 -17.22
N TRP A 202 0.82 -11.72 -17.38
CA TRP A 202 1.47 -11.97 -18.67
C TRP A 202 1.20 -13.36 -19.23
N ASN A 203 1.29 -14.40 -18.40
CA ASN A 203 1.03 -15.78 -18.84
C ASN A 203 -0.43 -15.99 -19.23
N MET A 204 -1.35 -15.36 -18.51
CA MET A 204 -2.77 -15.40 -18.83
C MET A 204 -3.04 -14.74 -20.19
N TRP A 205 -2.51 -13.53 -20.39
CA TRP A 205 -2.72 -12.81 -21.63
C TRP A 205 -2.08 -13.50 -22.83
N LEU A 206 -0.83 -13.94 -22.72
CA LEU A 206 -0.13 -14.67 -23.79
C LEU A 206 -0.85 -15.94 -24.18
N SER A 207 -1.35 -16.70 -23.19
CA SER A 207 -2.12 -17.91 -23.45
C SER A 207 -3.40 -17.59 -24.25
N ALA A 208 -4.14 -16.56 -23.88
CA ALA A 208 -5.33 -16.14 -24.59
C ALA A 208 -5.04 -15.57 -25.99
N ALA A 209 -3.88 -14.96 -26.18
CA ALA A 209 -3.40 -14.48 -27.48
C ALA A 209 -2.82 -15.59 -28.37
N GLY A 210 -2.84 -16.87 -27.93
CA GLY A 210 -2.26 -17.99 -28.65
C GLY A 210 -0.73 -17.94 -28.75
N GLN A 211 -0.07 -17.24 -27.83
CA GLN A 211 1.37 -17.05 -27.81
C GLN A 211 2.07 -17.95 -26.79
N PRO A 212 3.29 -18.41 -27.07
CA PRO A 212 4.04 -19.22 -26.12
C PRO A 212 4.40 -18.41 -24.86
N LYS A 213 4.20 -18.99 -23.67
CA LYS A 213 4.58 -18.39 -22.39
C LYS A 213 6.05 -18.01 -22.30
N LYS A 214 6.89 -18.68 -23.09
CA LYS A 214 8.33 -18.39 -23.21
C LYS A 214 8.62 -16.93 -23.62
N LEU A 215 7.70 -16.24 -24.29
CA LEU A 215 7.84 -14.82 -24.58
C LEU A 215 7.95 -13.98 -23.28
N ALA A 216 7.30 -14.42 -22.21
CA ALA A 216 7.43 -13.77 -20.91
C ALA A 216 8.74 -14.13 -20.17
N GLU A 217 9.60 -15.00 -20.70
CA GLU A 217 10.85 -15.43 -20.06
C GLU A 217 12.09 -14.63 -20.49
N GLY A 218 11.93 -13.71 -21.44
CA GLY A 218 13.00 -12.83 -21.95
C GLY A 218 13.50 -11.78 -20.94
N THR A 219 14.12 -10.71 -21.44
CA THR A 219 14.61 -9.60 -20.60
C THR A 219 13.45 -8.95 -19.86
N ARG A 220 13.49 -8.99 -18.53
CA ARG A 220 12.43 -8.50 -17.65
C ARG A 220 12.92 -7.39 -16.75
N LEU A 221 12.01 -6.46 -16.46
CA LEU A 221 12.09 -5.59 -15.29
C LEU A 221 10.90 -5.94 -14.40
N THR A 222 11.17 -6.24 -13.15
CA THR A 222 10.14 -6.63 -12.19
C THR A 222 9.97 -5.54 -11.15
N PHE A 223 8.72 -5.17 -10.88
CA PHE A 223 8.31 -4.16 -9.93
C PHE A 223 7.40 -4.80 -8.89
N ASP A 224 7.38 -4.27 -7.69
CA ASP A 224 6.47 -4.67 -6.61
C ASP A 224 5.11 -3.96 -6.69
N LEU A 225 5.03 -2.82 -7.40
CA LEU A 225 3.82 -2.04 -7.57
C LEU A 225 3.44 -1.86 -9.05
N ALA A 226 2.19 -2.10 -9.38
CA ALA A 226 1.68 -1.95 -10.75
C ALA A 226 1.88 -0.52 -11.31
N MET A 227 1.72 0.51 -10.47
CA MET A 227 1.95 1.89 -10.88
C MET A 227 3.39 2.16 -11.38
N MET A 228 4.39 1.46 -10.85
CA MET A 228 5.78 1.58 -11.30
C MET A 228 5.97 0.96 -12.69
N ALA A 229 5.38 -0.20 -12.95
CA ALA A 229 5.40 -0.82 -14.26
C ALA A 229 4.67 0.05 -15.31
N VAL A 230 3.54 0.65 -14.94
CA VAL A 230 2.80 1.60 -15.78
C VAL A 230 3.66 2.83 -16.08
N GLN A 231 4.33 3.41 -15.08
CA GLN A 231 5.22 4.56 -15.31
C GLN A 231 6.39 4.19 -16.23
N ALA A 232 7.03 3.04 -16.00
CA ALA A 232 8.10 2.53 -16.86
C ALA A 232 7.64 2.33 -18.32
N ALA A 233 6.39 1.90 -18.54
CA ALA A 233 5.80 1.79 -19.86
C ALA A 233 5.57 3.17 -20.51
N ILE A 234 5.09 4.17 -19.76
CA ILE A 234 4.94 5.57 -20.21
C ILE A 234 6.29 6.12 -20.68
N ASP A 235 7.36 5.86 -19.92
CA ASP A 235 8.72 6.30 -20.20
C ASP A 235 9.37 5.54 -21.38
N GLY A 236 8.68 4.52 -21.92
CA GLY A 236 9.14 3.76 -23.08
C GLY A 236 10.14 2.66 -22.77
N LEU A 237 10.28 2.24 -21.49
CA LEU A 237 11.21 1.18 -21.09
C LEU A 237 10.79 -0.22 -21.60
N GLY A 238 9.49 -0.40 -21.93
CA GLY A 238 8.95 -1.67 -22.41
C GLY A 238 7.44 -1.70 -22.42
N VAL A 239 6.89 -2.91 -22.42
CA VAL A 239 5.45 -3.20 -22.44
C VAL A 239 5.05 -3.79 -21.09
N CYS A 240 4.01 -3.27 -20.45
CA CYS A 240 3.44 -3.89 -19.25
C CYS A 240 2.03 -4.42 -19.51
N ILE A 241 1.57 -5.37 -18.69
CA ILE A 241 0.13 -5.61 -18.58
C ILE A 241 -0.47 -4.46 -17.78
N GLY A 242 -1.28 -3.66 -18.44
CA GLY A 242 -2.10 -2.63 -17.82
C GLY A 242 -3.40 -3.24 -17.28
N ARG A 243 -3.90 -2.67 -16.20
CA ARG A 243 -5.26 -2.88 -15.70
C ARG A 243 -6.07 -1.65 -16.04
N SER A 244 -7.27 -1.83 -16.61
CA SER A 244 -8.11 -0.73 -17.07
C SER A 244 -8.20 0.38 -16.03
N THR A 245 -8.46 0.03 -14.77
CA THR A 245 -8.55 0.96 -13.64
C THR A 245 -7.28 1.82 -13.44
N TYR A 246 -6.09 1.32 -13.81
CA TYR A 246 -4.83 2.03 -13.60
C TYR A 246 -4.31 2.78 -14.82
N VAL A 247 -4.80 2.45 -16.02
CA VAL A 247 -4.24 2.95 -17.27
C VAL A 247 -5.20 3.78 -18.12
N ASP A 248 -6.51 3.76 -17.84
CA ASP A 248 -7.51 4.42 -18.68
C ASP A 248 -7.28 5.93 -18.81
N ASP A 249 -6.87 6.60 -17.73
CA ASP A 249 -6.60 8.04 -17.78
C ASP A 249 -5.31 8.33 -18.59
N ASP A 250 -4.28 7.48 -18.51
CA ASP A 250 -3.05 7.62 -19.30
C ASP A 250 -3.28 7.25 -20.76
N LEU A 251 -4.20 6.33 -21.08
CA LEU A 251 -4.64 6.01 -22.45
C LEU A 251 -5.41 7.20 -23.05
N LYS A 252 -6.36 7.78 -22.33
CA LYS A 252 -7.12 8.97 -22.76
C LYS A 252 -6.20 10.17 -22.97
N ALA A 253 -5.16 10.31 -22.15
CA ALA A 253 -4.16 11.37 -22.28
C ALA A 253 -3.12 11.11 -23.39
N GLY A 254 -3.16 9.96 -24.08
CA GLY A 254 -2.22 9.58 -25.11
C GLY A 254 -0.80 9.27 -24.62
N LYS A 255 -0.58 9.13 -23.31
CA LYS A 255 0.70 8.74 -22.73
C LYS A 255 0.99 7.25 -22.94
N LEU A 256 -0.07 6.45 -23.00
CA LEU A 256 -0.05 5.03 -23.28
C LEU A 256 -0.94 4.72 -24.50
N VAL A 257 -0.64 3.58 -25.10
CA VAL A 257 -1.50 2.94 -26.12
C VAL A 257 -1.65 1.46 -25.79
N ALA A 258 -2.79 0.86 -26.14
CA ALA A 258 -3.01 -0.57 -26.16
C ALA A 258 -2.68 -1.08 -27.57
N PRO A 259 -1.52 -1.75 -27.77
CA PRO A 259 -1.09 -2.14 -29.12
C PRO A 259 -1.94 -3.27 -29.72
N PHE A 260 -2.74 -3.95 -28.90
CA PHE A 260 -3.56 -5.09 -29.31
C PHE A 260 -5.01 -4.94 -28.83
N ASN A 261 -5.96 -5.50 -29.60
CA ASN A 261 -7.39 -5.42 -29.28
C ASN A 261 -7.83 -6.41 -28.18
N LEU A 262 -7.01 -7.44 -27.88
CA LEU A 262 -7.35 -8.45 -26.90
C LEU A 262 -7.30 -7.87 -25.49
N ARG A 263 -8.44 -7.87 -24.81
CA ARG A 263 -8.60 -7.54 -23.39
C ARG A 263 -9.20 -8.73 -22.66
N LEU A 264 -8.67 -9.06 -21.51
CA LEU A 264 -9.17 -10.14 -20.68
C LEU A 264 -9.91 -9.55 -19.48
N LYS A 265 -11.16 -9.92 -19.32
CA LYS A 265 -11.93 -9.58 -18.13
C LYS A 265 -11.38 -10.35 -16.93
N SER A 266 -11.30 -9.70 -15.80
CA SER A 266 -10.98 -10.33 -14.52
C SER A 266 -12.27 -10.79 -13.85
N ASP A 267 -12.23 -11.98 -13.22
CA ASP A 267 -13.30 -12.46 -12.35
C ASP A 267 -13.35 -11.69 -11.01
N LEU A 268 -12.31 -10.90 -10.74
CA LEU A 268 -12.21 -10.03 -9.56
C LEU A 268 -12.63 -8.61 -9.93
N GLY A 269 -13.11 -7.88 -8.92
CA GLY A 269 -13.47 -6.46 -9.05
C GLY A 269 -13.00 -5.64 -7.86
N PHE A 270 -13.19 -4.34 -7.96
CA PHE A 270 -12.96 -3.41 -6.86
C PHE A 270 -14.25 -3.21 -6.06
N TYR A 271 -14.10 -3.23 -4.74
CA TYR A 271 -15.20 -3.07 -3.79
C TYR A 271 -14.84 -2.04 -2.73
N LEU A 272 -15.83 -1.27 -2.30
CA LEU A 272 -15.76 -0.51 -1.05
C LEU A 272 -16.14 -1.46 0.08
N VAL A 273 -15.24 -1.68 1.02
CA VAL A 273 -15.42 -2.59 2.15
C VAL A 273 -15.46 -1.77 3.44
N THR A 274 -16.47 -2.00 4.27
CA THR A 274 -16.69 -1.24 5.52
C THR A 274 -17.16 -2.15 6.64
N PRO A 275 -16.75 -1.92 7.90
CA PRO A 275 -17.35 -2.57 9.05
C PRO A 275 -18.86 -2.30 9.13
N LEU A 276 -19.64 -3.31 9.48
CA LEU A 276 -21.12 -3.19 9.55
C LEU A 276 -21.55 -2.11 10.55
N GLU A 277 -20.81 -1.96 11.65
CA GLU A 277 -21.10 -1.03 12.75
C GLU A 277 -21.07 0.44 12.31
N ILE A 278 -20.18 0.80 11.38
CA ILE A 278 -19.99 2.17 10.93
C ILE A 278 -20.43 2.40 9.47
N ALA A 279 -20.91 1.34 8.80
CA ALA A 279 -21.29 1.38 7.38
C ALA A 279 -22.36 2.44 7.06
N ASN A 280 -23.17 2.83 8.07
CA ASN A 280 -24.22 3.85 7.94
C ASN A 280 -23.85 5.19 8.59
N SER A 281 -22.61 5.40 9.00
CA SER A 281 -22.16 6.72 9.47
C SER A 281 -22.16 7.74 8.31
N ASN A 282 -22.45 9.00 8.62
CA ASN A 282 -22.64 10.06 7.61
C ASN A 282 -21.44 10.17 6.67
N LYS A 283 -20.21 10.12 7.20
CA LYS A 283 -18.97 10.23 6.41
C LYS A 283 -18.78 9.03 5.48
N VAL A 284 -19.09 7.80 5.93
CA VAL A 284 -18.97 6.59 5.11
C VAL A 284 -20.06 6.55 4.04
N VAL A 285 -21.30 6.94 4.37
CA VAL A 285 -22.40 7.04 3.40
C VAL A 285 -22.07 8.06 2.33
N ALA A 286 -21.60 9.26 2.70
CA ALA A 286 -21.22 10.31 1.76
C ALA A 286 -20.16 9.80 0.77
N PHE A 287 -19.10 9.16 1.28
CA PHE A 287 -18.02 8.62 0.43
C PHE A 287 -18.50 7.48 -0.48
N ARG A 288 -19.31 6.57 0.07
CA ARG A 288 -19.91 5.47 -0.72
C ARG A 288 -20.76 6.01 -1.86
N THR A 289 -21.67 6.93 -1.57
CA THR A 289 -22.55 7.52 -2.59
C THR A 289 -21.72 8.18 -3.67
N TRP A 290 -20.78 9.04 -3.30
CA TRP A 290 -19.87 9.69 -4.24
C TRP A 290 -19.10 8.68 -5.11
N LEU A 291 -18.55 7.60 -4.53
CA LEU A 291 -17.84 6.56 -5.29
C LEU A 291 -18.76 5.85 -6.28
N ILE A 292 -19.98 5.49 -5.87
CA ILE A 292 -20.94 4.80 -6.72
C ILE A 292 -21.35 5.71 -7.88
N ASP A 293 -21.65 6.97 -7.62
CA ASP A 293 -22.03 7.94 -8.65
C ASP A 293 -20.87 8.18 -9.64
N LEU A 294 -19.63 8.25 -9.12
CA LEU A 294 -18.44 8.42 -9.93
C LEU A 294 -18.21 7.26 -10.91
N VAL A 295 -18.39 6.01 -10.47
CA VAL A 295 -18.18 4.83 -11.33
C VAL A 295 -19.36 4.59 -12.28
N GLN A 296 -20.59 4.91 -11.89
CA GLN A 296 -21.77 4.83 -12.76
C GLN A 296 -21.71 5.88 -13.87
N GLY A 297 -21.29 7.11 -13.56
CA GLY A 297 -21.06 8.17 -14.53
C GLY A 297 -19.95 7.83 -15.54
N ALA A 298 -19.02 6.94 -15.20
CA ALA A 298 -17.98 6.43 -16.08
C ALA A 298 -18.43 5.24 -16.96
N GLY A 299 -19.71 4.80 -16.87
CA GLY A 299 -20.27 3.74 -17.73
C GLY A 299 -19.87 2.31 -17.33
N THR A 300 -19.42 2.10 -16.10
CA THR A 300 -19.10 0.75 -15.56
C THR A 300 -20.38 0.00 -15.22
N VAL A 301 -20.73 -1.00 -16.03
CA VAL A 301 -21.87 -1.89 -15.79
C VAL A 301 -21.40 -3.03 -14.88
N LYS A 302 -22.18 -3.32 -13.83
CA LYS A 302 -22.00 -4.51 -13.00
C LYS A 302 -22.14 -5.76 -13.88
N PRO A 303 -21.24 -6.77 -13.78
CA PRO A 303 -21.34 -8.01 -14.54
C PRO A 303 -22.63 -8.78 -14.25
#